data_f3e22c06525bb6fdedb32ac091839821
#
_entry.id   f3e22c06525bb6fdedb32ac091839821
#
_cell.length_a   1.000
_cell.length_b   1.000
_cell.length_c   1.000
_cell.angle_alpha   90.00
_cell.angle_beta   90.00
_cell.angle_gamma   90.00
#
_symmetry.space_group_name_H-M   'P 1'
#
loop_
_entity.id
_entity.type
_entity.pdbx_description
1 polymer ?
#
loop_
_entity_poly.entity_id
_entity_poly.type
_entity_poly.pdbx_seq_one_letter_code
_entity_poly.pdbx_strand_id
1 'polypeptide(L)'
;MPFATRPAHLMRAAAIVAIAGLAGPAFAQPKKPAAAPAPAAPAPTAPTNQTAQPQGNGPQIINVKSEPGQADWTKVCGKDQGSGTDICYTTRDFVSDQGQPVLAAAVYEMKNPQTKQEVRVVRFLLPLGLLLQPGIRFNVDGQQATPGKFAVCFPNGCFAEAGAVEAGLIGAMKKGTTLNVSVQNQTQREVTFAVPLAGFGKAFDGPAMDPKVLEEQQKKLQAELEKRSEEMRKKLEAEKGPAAAAAPKP
;
A
#
# COMPACT_ATOMS: atom_id res chain seq x y z
N MET A 1 -27.40 -31.00 37.60
CA MET A 1 -28.84 -30.88 37.22
C MET A 1 -28.90 -30.63 35.74
N PRO A 2 -29.86 -31.26 35.07
CA PRO A 2 -29.60 -31.90 33.80
C PRO A 2 -30.17 -31.19 32.56
N PHE A 3 -29.61 -31.49 31.44
CA PHE A 3 -30.11 -31.69 30.06
C PHE A 3 -31.41 -30.97 29.61
N ALA A 4 -31.29 -30.33 28.45
CA ALA A 4 -32.37 -30.38 27.44
C ALA A 4 -31.81 -30.23 26.02
N THR A 5 -31.66 -31.37 25.36
CA THR A 5 -31.67 -31.57 23.92
C THR A 5 -33.05 -31.28 23.34
N ARG A 6 -33.13 -30.62 22.16
CA ARG A 6 -34.32 -30.69 21.27
C ARG A 6 -33.93 -30.64 19.80
N PRO A 7 -34.72 -31.30 18.93
CA PRO A 7 -34.29 -31.91 17.69
C PRO A 7 -34.61 -31.11 16.42
N ALA A 8 -34.07 -31.63 15.33
CA ALA A 8 -34.21 -31.29 13.93
C ALA A 8 -35.68 -31.18 13.45
N HIS A 9 -35.95 -30.21 12.58
CA HIS A 9 -37.02 -30.31 11.59
C HIS A 9 -36.49 -30.08 10.18
N LEU A 10 -36.52 -31.18 9.42
CA LEU A 10 -36.52 -31.18 7.97
C LEU A 10 -37.76 -30.44 7.45
N MET A 11 -37.59 -29.59 6.46
CA MET A 11 -38.64 -29.33 5.47
C MET A 11 -37.99 -29.16 4.09
N ARG A 12 -38.20 -30.18 3.25
CA ARG A 12 -38.05 -30.19 1.81
C ARG A 12 -39.21 -29.38 1.21
N ALA A 13 -38.92 -28.51 0.27
CA ALA A 13 -39.88 -28.11 -0.76
C ALA A 13 -39.10 -27.85 -2.06
N ALA A 14 -39.27 -28.80 -2.99
CA ALA A 14 -38.91 -28.66 -4.39
C ALA A 14 -39.98 -27.81 -5.09
N ALA A 15 -39.54 -26.81 -5.86
CA ALA A 15 -40.37 -26.17 -6.87
C ALA A 15 -39.57 -26.09 -8.17
N ILE A 16 -39.88 -26.99 -9.07
CA ILE A 16 -39.47 -27.01 -10.48
C ILE A 16 -40.39 -26.02 -11.20
N VAL A 17 -39.83 -24.96 -11.79
CA VAL A 17 -40.51 -24.15 -12.80
C VAL A 17 -39.77 -24.30 -14.11
N ALA A 18 -40.34 -25.05 -15.01
CA ALA A 18 -39.99 -25.12 -16.42
C ALA A 18 -40.57 -23.87 -17.12
N ILE A 19 -39.75 -23.07 -17.79
CA ILE A 19 -40.21 -22.05 -18.73
C ILE A 19 -39.66 -22.39 -20.10
N ALA A 20 -40.64 -22.67 -20.97
CA ALA A 20 -40.51 -23.02 -22.38
C ALA A 20 -39.91 -21.88 -23.22
N GLY A 21 -39.21 -22.26 -24.28
CA GLY A 21 -38.55 -21.38 -25.23
C GLY A 21 -39.52 -20.53 -26.08
N LEU A 22 -39.03 -19.34 -26.44
CA LEU A 22 -39.53 -18.58 -27.58
C LEU A 22 -38.33 -18.20 -28.47
N ALA A 23 -38.28 -18.91 -29.59
CA ALA A 23 -37.41 -18.57 -30.70
C ALA A 23 -37.94 -17.31 -31.40
N GLY A 24 -37.18 -16.21 -31.37
CA GLY A 24 -37.47 -15.02 -32.15
C GLY A 24 -36.67 -15.00 -33.45
N PRO A 25 -37.23 -14.42 -34.56
CA PRO A 25 -36.62 -14.51 -35.88
C PRO A 25 -35.43 -13.56 -36.04
N ALA A 26 -34.39 -14.05 -36.69
CA ALA A 26 -33.21 -13.31 -37.11
C ALA A 26 -33.56 -12.24 -38.17
N PHE A 27 -33.42 -10.98 -37.86
CA PHE A 27 -33.43 -9.91 -38.86
C PHE A 27 -32.04 -9.78 -39.51
N ALA A 28 -31.98 -10.15 -40.79
CA ALA A 28 -30.82 -9.89 -41.64
C ALA A 28 -30.66 -8.40 -41.91
N GLN A 29 -29.51 -7.81 -41.53
CA GLN A 29 -29.15 -6.47 -41.92
C GLN A 29 -28.60 -6.42 -43.35
N PRO A 30 -29.06 -5.45 -44.20
CA PRO A 30 -28.52 -5.30 -45.55
C PRO A 30 -27.10 -4.67 -45.53
N LYS A 31 -26.21 -5.30 -46.30
CA LYS A 31 -24.84 -4.87 -46.56
C LYS A 31 -24.82 -3.52 -47.31
N LYS A 32 -24.25 -2.49 -46.73
CA LYS A 32 -24.01 -1.18 -47.34
C LYS A 32 -22.81 -1.25 -48.29
N PRO A 33 -22.89 -0.70 -49.51
CA PRO A 33 -21.78 -0.71 -50.46
C PRO A 33 -20.59 0.13 -49.98
N ALA A 34 -19.39 -0.33 -50.26
CA ALA A 34 -18.13 0.35 -49.96
C ALA A 34 -18.02 1.64 -50.82
N ALA A 35 -17.78 2.78 -50.17
CA ALA A 35 -17.42 4.03 -50.82
C ALA A 35 -15.89 4.06 -51.05
N ALA A 36 -15.51 4.55 -52.23
CA ALA A 36 -14.13 4.70 -52.69
C ALA A 36 -13.31 5.72 -51.86
N PRO A 37 -11.97 5.56 -51.77
CA PRO A 37 -11.14 6.44 -50.95
C PRO A 37 -10.94 7.79 -51.58
N ALA A 38 -11.17 8.87 -50.78
CA ALA A 38 -10.83 10.23 -51.10
C ALA A 38 -9.35 10.52 -50.84
N PRO A 39 -8.70 11.49 -51.55
CA PRO A 39 -7.27 11.78 -51.41
C PRO A 39 -6.96 12.40 -50.06
N ALA A 40 -5.85 11.95 -49.48
CA ALA A 40 -5.35 12.42 -48.18
C ALA A 40 -4.84 13.87 -48.27
N ALA A 41 -5.34 14.72 -47.38
CA ALA A 41 -4.77 16.04 -47.12
C ALA A 41 -3.54 15.87 -46.14
N PRO A 42 -2.49 16.74 -46.28
CA PRO A 42 -1.31 16.62 -45.41
C PRO A 42 -1.64 17.06 -43.99
N ALA A 43 -1.30 16.19 -43.02
CA ALA A 43 -1.45 16.43 -41.60
C ALA A 43 -0.42 17.47 -41.09
N PRO A 44 -0.80 18.39 -40.19
CA PRO A 44 0.16 19.27 -39.53
C PRO A 44 1.04 18.49 -38.57
N THR A 45 2.35 18.63 -38.70
CA THR A 45 3.37 18.12 -37.78
C THR A 45 3.23 18.80 -36.42
N ALA A 46 2.75 18.05 -35.41
CA ALA A 46 2.83 18.44 -34.02
C ALA A 46 4.22 18.08 -33.44
N PRO A 47 4.78 18.89 -32.52
CA PRO A 47 6.10 18.64 -31.97
C PRO A 47 6.08 17.41 -31.07
N THR A 48 6.80 16.39 -31.45
CA THR A 48 7.14 15.22 -30.67
C THR A 48 8.11 15.61 -29.57
N ASN A 49 7.64 15.72 -28.33
CA ASN A 49 8.49 15.52 -27.15
C ASN A 49 7.63 15.03 -25.97
N GLN A 50 7.19 13.79 -26.08
CA GLN A 50 6.83 12.99 -24.93
C GLN A 50 7.59 11.69 -25.08
N THR A 51 8.62 11.54 -24.25
CA THR A 51 9.29 10.26 -24.04
C THR A 51 8.22 9.30 -23.51
N ALA A 52 7.54 8.60 -24.41
CA ALA A 52 6.65 7.50 -24.08
C ALA A 52 7.52 6.42 -23.42
N GLN A 53 7.43 6.29 -22.12
CA GLN A 53 7.89 5.09 -21.44
C GLN A 53 7.22 3.89 -22.13
N PRO A 54 7.97 2.82 -22.42
CA PRO A 54 7.38 1.62 -22.99
C PRO A 54 6.32 1.09 -22.02
N GLN A 55 5.07 1.13 -22.42
CA GLN A 55 3.99 0.40 -21.75
C GLN A 55 4.16 -1.10 -22.04
N GLY A 56 5.19 -1.70 -21.45
CA GLY A 56 5.36 -3.12 -21.45
C GLY A 56 4.25 -3.78 -20.61
N ASN A 57 3.66 -4.85 -21.12
CA ASN A 57 2.71 -5.70 -20.38
C ASN A 57 3.35 -6.48 -19.21
N GLY A 58 4.55 -6.09 -18.77
CA GLY A 58 5.28 -6.69 -17.65
C GLY A 58 4.91 -6.08 -16.30
N PRO A 59 5.37 -6.69 -15.19
CA PRO A 59 5.23 -6.14 -13.84
C PRO A 59 5.85 -4.74 -13.77
N GLN A 60 5.14 -3.80 -13.18
CA GLN A 60 5.66 -2.45 -12.96
C GLN A 60 6.53 -2.45 -11.70
N ILE A 61 7.82 -2.15 -11.85
CA ILE A 61 8.73 -2.01 -10.70
C ILE A 61 8.82 -0.53 -10.31
N ILE A 62 8.53 -0.24 -9.05
CA ILE A 62 8.66 1.09 -8.45
C ILE A 62 9.84 1.05 -7.49
N ASN A 63 10.93 1.73 -7.84
CA ASN A 63 12.03 1.94 -6.93
C ASN A 63 11.64 3.00 -5.90
N VAL A 64 11.73 2.66 -4.62
CA VAL A 64 11.45 3.61 -3.55
C VAL A 64 12.74 4.05 -2.87
N LYS A 65 12.72 5.25 -2.33
CA LYS A 65 13.83 5.84 -1.57
C LYS A 65 13.41 6.02 -0.12
N SER A 66 14.40 6.06 0.76
CA SER A 66 14.16 6.40 2.16
C SER A 66 13.55 7.79 2.27
N GLU A 67 12.61 7.96 3.19
CA GLU A 67 12.10 9.28 3.58
C GLU A 67 13.27 10.14 4.09
N PRO A 68 13.47 11.36 3.57
CA PRO A 68 14.59 12.22 3.99
C PRO A 68 14.59 12.55 5.49
N GLY A 69 13.40 12.57 6.13
CA GLY A 69 13.26 12.78 7.58
C GLY A 69 13.59 11.55 8.42
N GLN A 70 13.62 10.37 7.81
CA GLN A 70 13.95 9.09 8.44
C GLN A 70 15.04 8.37 7.63
N ALA A 71 16.28 8.85 7.77
CA ALA A 71 17.41 8.37 6.97
C ALA A 71 17.73 6.89 7.20
N ASP A 72 17.49 6.36 8.41
CA ASP A 72 17.84 4.99 8.81
C ASP A 72 16.63 4.19 9.27
N TRP A 73 16.76 2.86 9.24
CA TRP A 73 15.85 1.97 9.93
C TRP A 73 15.88 2.25 11.44
N THR A 74 14.72 2.31 12.06
CA THR A 74 14.57 2.66 13.47
C THR A 74 13.90 1.52 14.22
N LYS A 75 14.49 1.10 15.34
CA LYS A 75 13.91 0.12 16.26
C LYS A 75 13.27 0.82 17.44
N VAL A 76 12.02 0.51 17.69
CA VAL A 76 11.27 0.99 18.85
C VAL A 76 10.76 -0.21 19.64
N CYS A 77 10.88 -0.17 20.95
CA CYS A 77 10.38 -1.23 21.84
C CYS A 77 9.44 -0.66 22.88
N GLY A 78 8.46 -1.45 23.25
CA GLY A 78 7.51 -1.16 24.30
C GLY A 78 6.97 -2.45 24.93
N LYS A 79 6.13 -2.29 25.94
CA LYS A 79 5.45 -3.39 26.59
C LYS A 79 3.93 -3.21 26.46
N ASP A 80 3.26 -4.24 26.00
CA ASP A 80 1.80 -4.28 26.00
C ASP A 80 1.27 -4.34 27.43
N GLN A 81 0.46 -3.37 27.81
CA GLN A 81 -0.02 -3.23 29.19
C GLN A 81 -0.98 -4.35 29.61
N GLY A 82 -1.70 -4.93 28.64
CA GLY A 82 -2.69 -5.98 28.92
C GLY A 82 -2.08 -7.37 29.10
N SER A 83 -1.20 -7.76 28.19
CA SER A 83 -0.58 -9.09 28.18
C SER A 83 0.82 -9.13 28.79
N GLY A 84 1.42 -7.97 29.06
CA GLY A 84 2.82 -7.87 29.47
C GLY A 84 3.82 -8.30 28.41
N THR A 85 3.38 -8.49 27.16
CA THR A 85 4.21 -8.91 26.03
C THR A 85 5.18 -7.79 25.66
N ASP A 86 6.45 -8.14 25.52
CA ASP A 86 7.45 -7.24 24.98
C ASP A 86 7.27 -7.16 23.45
N ILE A 87 7.09 -5.94 22.92
CA ILE A 87 6.90 -5.68 21.50
C ILE A 87 7.98 -4.74 21.04
N CYS A 88 8.82 -5.21 20.13
CA CYS A 88 9.73 -4.36 19.38
C CYS A 88 9.34 -4.32 17.93
N TYR A 89 9.53 -3.19 17.25
CA TYR A 89 9.41 -3.14 15.80
C TYR A 89 10.53 -2.31 15.20
N THR A 90 11.04 -2.80 14.06
CA THR A 90 12.05 -2.12 13.26
C THR A 90 11.38 -1.63 12.00
N THR A 91 11.32 -0.33 11.79
CA THR A 91 10.52 0.29 10.74
C THR A 91 11.29 1.35 9.95
N ARG A 92 10.83 1.58 8.71
CA ARG A 92 11.27 2.67 7.86
C ARG A 92 10.19 3.06 6.87
N ASP A 93 10.08 4.36 6.61
CA ASP A 93 9.18 4.94 5.63
C ASP A 93 9.93 5.19 4.31
N PHE A 94 9.21 5.06 3.20
CA PHE A 94 9.77 5.17 1.87
C PHE A 94 8.92 6.08 0.99
N VAL A 95 9.61 6.84 0.16
CA VAL A 95 9.02 7.80 -0.78
C VAL A 95 9.36 7.44 -2.23
N SER A 96 8.58 7.95 -3.16
CA SER A 96 8.88 7.92 -4.59
C SER A 96 10.05 8.84 -4.94
N ASP A 97 10.49 8.81 -6.19
CA ASP A 97 11.48 9.76 -6.73
C ASP A 97 11.05 11.22 -6.60
N GLN A 98 9.74 11.47 -6.53
CA GLN A 98 9.15 12.80 -6.37
C GLN A 98 8.96 13.22 -4.90
N GLY A 99 9.40 12.40 -3.94
CA GLY A 99 9.26 12.65 -2.51
C GLY A 99 7.85 12.40 -1.95
N GLN A 100 6.97 11.72 -2.71
CA GLN A 100 5.64 11.36 -2.22
C GLN A 100 5.73 10.09 -1.35
N PRO A 101 5.07 10.03 -0.18
CA PRO A 101 4.98 8.80 0.60
C PRO A 101 4.41 7.66 -0.22
N VAL A 102 5.09 6.51 -0.27
CA VAL A 102 4.69 5.35 -1.05
C VAL A 102 4.37 4.17 -0.17
N LEU A 103 5.25 3.81 0.74
CA LEU A 103 5.03 2.69 1.65
C LEU A 103 5.86 2.86 2.93
N ALA A 104 5.42 2.17 3.99
CA ALA A 104 6.24 1.89 5.16
C ALA A 104 6.41 0.38 5.30
N ALA A 105 7.58 -0.05 5.77
CA ALA A 105 7.85 -1.44 6.09
C ALA A 105 8.26 -1.56 7.56
N ALA A 106 7.73 -2.57 8.26
CA ALA A 106 8.05 -2.82 9.65
C ALA A 106 8.15 -4.32 9.92
N VAL A 107 9.11 -4.69 10.75
CA VAL A 107 9.23 -6.05 11.31
C VAL A 107 8.97 -5.98 12.80
N TYR A 108 7.93 -6.64 13.24
CA TYR A 108 7.54 -6.77 14.65
C TYR A 108 8.14 -8.02 15.24
N GLU A 109 8.67 -7.89 16.43
CA GLU A 109 9.11 -8.98 17.32
C GLU A 109 8.25 -8.90 18.59
N MET A 110 7.43 -9.90 18.81
CA MET A 110 6.57 -10.01 19.99
C MET A 110 7.04 -11.19 20.84
N LYS A 111 7.43 -10.91 22.06
CA LYS A 111 7.94 -11.94 23.00
C LYS A 111 7.09 -11.97 24.26
N ASN A 112 6.42 -13.09 24.47
CA ASN A 112 5.64 -13.30 25.67
C ASN A 112 6.58 -13.72 26.82
N PRO A 113 6.68 -12.94 27.92
CA PRO A 113 7.59 -13.24 29.01
C PRO A 113 7.23 -14.51 29.79
N GLN A 114 5.96 -14.90 29.78
CA GLN A 114 5.44 -16.05 30.52
C GLN A 114 5.67 -17.36 29.75
N THR A 115 5.26 -17.39 28.47
CA THR A 115 5.34 -18.59 27.63
C THR A 115 6.67 -18.73 26.90
N LYS A 116 7.52 -17.70 26.92
CA LYS A 116 8.76 -17.59 26.13
C LYS A 116 8.54 -17.68 24.61
N GLN A 117 7.28 -17.60 24.19
CA GLN A 117 6.91 -17.67 22.80
C GLN A 117 7.31 -16.37 22.10
N GLU A 118 7.98 -16.49 20.97
CA GLU A 118 8.39 -15.37 20.14
C GLU A 118 7.70 -15.48 18.77
N VAL A 119 7.02 -14.41 18.37
CA VAL A 119 6.34 -14.31 17.08
C VAL A 119 6.88 -13.10 16.33
N ARG A 120 7.18 -13.29 15.05
CA ARG A 120 7.60 -12.20 14.16
C ARG A 120 6.56 -11.97 13.09
N VAL A 121 6.26 -10.69 12.85
CA VAL A 121 5.30 -10.25 11.83
C VAL A 121 5.96 -9.21 10.95
N VAL A 122 5.92 -9.42 9.64
CA VAL A 122 6.30 -8.38 8.68
C VAL A 122 5.04 -7.65 8.26
N ARG A 123 5.02 -6.34 8.41
CA ARG A 123 3.88 -5.47 8.12
C ARG A 123 4.29 -4.36 7.17
N PHE A 124 3.40 -4.06 6.24
CA PHE A 124 3.55 -2.97 5.30
C PHE A 124 2.35 -2.03 5.40
N LEU A 125 2.59 -0.73 5.33
CA LEU A 125 1.57 0.26 4.99
C LEU A 125 1.72 0.56 3.51
N LEU A 126 0.71 0.25 2.71
CA LEU A 126 0.71 0.36 1.26
C LEU A 126 -0.32 1.41 0.80
N PRO A 127 -0.14 2.05 -0.36
CA PRO A 127 -1.06 3.08 -0.83
C PRO A 127 -2.46 2.53 -1.10
N LEU A 128 -3.44 3.42 -1.14
CA LEU A 128 -4.80 3.10 -1.56
C LEU A 128 -4.85 2.77 -3.06
N GLY A 129 -5.94 2.13 -3.50
CA GLY A 129 -6.15 1.80 -4.92
C GLY A 129 -5.56 0.46 -5.36
N LEU A 130 -5.21 -0.39 -4.41
CA LEU A 130 -4.75 -1.76 -4.66
C LEU A 130 -5.88 -2.77 -4.50
N LEU A 131 -5.78 -3.91 -5.16
CA LEU A 131 -6.69 -5.05 -4.95
C LEU A 131 -6.32 -5.77 -3.66
N LEU A 132 -7.27 -5.90 -2.74
CA LEU A 132 -7.03 -6.48 -1.42
C LEU A 132 -7.10 -8.02 -1.42
N GLN A 133 -7.99 -8.60 -2.21
CA GLN A 133 -8.25 -10.04 -2.23
C GLN A 133 -7.03 -10.90 -2.60
N PRO A 134 -6.22 -10.54 -3.61
CA PRO A 134 -5.02 -11.31 -3.95
C PRO A 134 -3.96 -11.26 -2.84
N GLY A 135 -4.06 -10.32 -1.90
CA GLY A 135 -3.06 -10.10 -0.87
C GLY A 135 -1.78 -9.48 -1.42
N ILE A 136 -0.70 -9.72 -0.72
CA ILE A 136 0.65 -9.31 -1.10
C ILE A 136 1.57 -10.52 -1.22
N ARG A 137 2.66 -10.37 -1.95
CA ARG A 137 3.79 -11.29 -1.94
C ARG A 137 5.05 -10.47 -1.79
N PHE A 138 5.99 -10.95 -1.00
CA PHE A 138 7.27 -10.28 -0.86
C PHE A 138 8.42 -11.27 -0.77
N ASN A 139 9.58 -10.88 -1.24
CA ASN A 139 10.79 -11.68 -1.23
C ASN A 139 12.02 -10.79 -1.08
N VAL A 140 13.12 -11.37 -0.63
CA VAL A 140 14.42 -10.71 -0.56
C VAL A 140 15.25 -11.15 -1.76
N ASP A 141 15.78 -10.19 -2.54
CA ASP A 141 16.69 -10.42 -3.66
C ASP A 141 16.22 -11.53 -4.64
N GLY A 142 14.90 -11.61 -4.88
CA GLY A 142 14.33 -12.58 -5.81
C GLY A 142 14.24 -14.02 -5.30
N GLN A 143 14.44 -14.25 -3.98
CA GLN A 143 14.26 -15.56 -3.35
C GLN A 143 12.78 -15.96 -3.32
N GLN A 144 12.48 -17.10 -2.67
CA GLN A 144 11.10 -17.58 -2.54
C GLN A 144 10.19 -16.53 -1.90
N ALA A 145 9.05 -16.27 -2.55
CA ALA A 145 8.11 -15.27 -2.08
C ALA A 145 7.31 -15.76 -0.87
N THR A 146 7.17 -14.89 0.11
CA THR A 146 6.32 -15.07 1.28
C THR A 146 4.98 -14.38 1.01
N PRO A 147 3.85 -15.07 1.17
CA PRO A 147 2.52 -14.46 1.03
C PRO A 147 2.16 -13.65 2.28
N GLY A 148 1.38 -12.59 2.07
CA GLY A 148 0.76 -11.83 3.14
C GLY A 148 -0.66 -11.40 2.75
N LYS A 149 -1.40 -10.84 3.70
CA LYS A 149 -2.80 -10.44 3.54
C LYS A 149 -3.00 -8.99 3.97
N PHE A 150 -3.90 -8.29 3.32
CA PHE A 150 -4.38 -7.01 3.83
C PHE A 150 -5.23 -7.23 5.09
N ALA A 151 -4.96 -6.45 6.13
CA ALA A 151 -5.64 -6.52 7.40
C ALA A 151 -6.70 -5.42 7.54
N VAL A 152 -6.34 -4.16 7.27
CA VAL A 152 -7.22 -3.00 7.45
C VAL A 152 -6.74 -1.84 6.59
N CYS A 153 -7.67 -1.00 6.12
CA CYS A 153 -7.36 0.23 5.40
C CYS A 153 -7.81 1.46 6.19
N PHE A 154 -7.00 2.50 6.13
CA PHE A 154 -7.24 3.83 6.68
C PHE A 154 -7.13 4.86 5.54
N PRO A 155 -7.50 6.13 5.77
CA PRO A 155 -7.38 7.17 4.74
C PRO A 155 -5.97 7.38 4.17
N ASN A 156 -4.93 7.03 4.94
CA ASN A 156 -3.52 7.15 4.56
C ASN A 156 -2.93 5.88 3.92
N GLY A 157 -3.69 4.77 3.81
CA GLY A 157 -3.22 3.52 3.20
C GLY A 157 -3.78 2.27 3.83
N CYS A 158 -3.38 1.11 3.31
CA CYS A 158 -3.82 -0.21 3.76
C CYS A 158 -2.66 -0.96 4.42
N PHE A 159 -2.89 -1.47 5.61
CA PHE A 159 -1.95 -2.39 6.25
C PHE A 159 -2.09 -3.79 5.66
N ALA A 160 -0.95 -4.33 5.25
CA ALA A 160 -0.82 -5.72 4.84
C ALA A 160 0.26 -6.40 5.70
N GLU A 161 0.07 -7.68 6.03
CA GLU A 161 0.96 -8.37 6.93
C GLU A 161 1.12 -9.86 6.60
N ALA A 162 2.28 -10.39 6.96
CA ALA A 162 2.56 -11.81 7.06
C ALA A 162 2.92 -12.12 8.50
N GLY A 163 2.08 -12.91 9.15
CA GLY A 163 2.30 -13.34 10.53
C GLY A 163 3.16 -14.60 10.62
N ALA A 164 3.78 -14.79 11.78
CA ALA A 164 4.59 -15.96 12.11
C ALA A 164 5.70 -16.26 11.07
N VAL A 165 6.37 -15.20 10.59
CA VAL A 165 7.45 -15.36 9.62
C VAL A 165 8.65 -16.08 10.26
N GLU A 166 9.30 -16.93 9.47
CA GLU A 166 10.42 -17.73 9.94
C GLU A 166 11.69 -16.88 10.14
N ALA A 167 12.57 -17.35 11.01
CA ALA A 167 13.87 -16.72 11.27
C ALA A 167 14.74 -16.63 10.00
N GLY A 168 14.58 -17.57 9.06
CA GLY A 168 15.26 -17.59 7.78
C GLY A 168 14.98 -16.35 6.93
N LEU A 169 13.72 -15.91 6.85
CA LEU A 169 13.32 -14.68 6.15
C LEU A 169 13.96 -13.45 6.80
N ILE A 170 13.92 -13.36 8.12
CA ILE A 170 14.57 -12.25 8.84
C ILE A 170 16.08 -12.25 8.60
N GLY A 171 16.70 -13.45 8.60
CA GLY A 171 18.11 -13.61 8.26
C GLY A 171 18.45 -13.14 6.83
N ALA A 172 17.56 -13.43 5.87
CA ALA A 172 17.67 -12.94 4.49
C ALA A 172 17.52 -11.40 4.44
N MET A 173 16.55 -10.82 5.13
CA MET A 173 16.37 -9.36 5.20
C MET A 173 17.59 -8.64 5.79
N LYS A 174 18.26 -9.23 6.80
CA LYS A 174 19.47 -8.64 7.40
C LYS A 174 20.67 -8.60 6.46
N LYS A 175 20.77 -9.56 5.57
CA LYS A 175 21.92 -9.74 4.64
C LYS A 175 21.62 -9.28 3.22
N GLY A 176 20.34 -9.20 2.88
CA GLY A 176 19.88 -8.88 1.55
C GLY A 176 19.99 -7.40 1.22
N THR A 177 19.81 -7.11 -0.03
CA THR A 177 19.93 -5.76 -0.60
C THR A 177 18.56 -5.13 -0.79
N THR A 178 17.60 -5.90 -1.31
CA THR A 178 16.29 -5.40 -1.74
C THR A 178 15.17 -6.33 -1.26
N LEU A 179 14.17 -5.74 -0.63
CA LEU A 179 12.90 -6.39 -0.33
C LEU A 179 11.88 -5.99 -1.40
N ASN A 180 11.51 -6.95 -2.24
CA ASN A 180 10.50 -6.75 -3.28
C ASN A 180 9.12 -7.04 -2.71
N VAL A 181 8.21 -6.06 -2.75
CA VAL A 181 6.83 -6.18 -2.28
C VAL A 181 5.89 -6.06 -3.47
N SER A 182 5.26 -7.16 -3.87
CA SER A 182 4.39 -7.26 -5.04
C SER A 182 2.93 -7.26 -4.64
N VAL A 183 2.13 -6.45 -5.32
CA VAL A 183 0.70 -6.26 -5.16
C VAL A 183 0.02 -6.16 -6.52
N GLN A 184 -1.30 -6.20 -6.56
CA GLN A 184 -2.06 -5.94 -7.79
C GLN A 184 -2.78 -4.59 -7.71
N ASN A 185 -2.72 -3.82 -8.78
CA ASN A 185 -3.50 -2.59 -8.92
C ASN A 185 -4.93 -2.87 -9.41
N GLN A 186 -5.77 -1.84 -9.53
CA GLN A 186 -7.17 -1.95 -9.96
C GLN A 186 -7.33 -2.56 -11.36
N THR A 187 -6.32 -2.51 -12.22
CA THR A 187 -6.31 -3.13 -13.56
C THR A 187 -5.72 -4.54 -13.54
N GLN A 188 -5.59 -5.16 -12.36
CA GLN A 188 -5.03 -6.51 -12.13
C GLN A 188 -3.56 -6.66 -12.57
N ARG A 189 -2.87 -5.55 -12.81
CA ARG A 189 -1.44 -5.58 -13.14
C ARG A 189 -0.62 -5.64 -11.85
N GLU A 190 0.44 -6.45 -11.89
CA GLU A 190 1.38 -6.54 -10.79
C GLU A 190 2.23 -5.28 -10.70
N VAL A 191 2.31 -4.73 -9.49
CA VAL A 191 3.18 -3.61 -9.11
C VAL A 191 4.11 -4.11 -8.02
N THR A 192 5.41 -3.95 -8.20
CA THR A 192 6.43 -4.36 -7.24
C THR A 192 7.17 -3.14 -6.72
N PHE A 193 7.14 -2.94 -5.41
CA PHE A 193 7.93 -1.92 -4.72
C PHE A 193 9.29 -2.53 -4.34
N ALA A 194 10.37 -1.96 -4.85
CA ALA A 194 11.74 -2.36 -4.54
C ALA A 194 12.25 -1.54 -3.34
N VAL A 195 12.23 -2.15 -2.16
CA VAL A 195 12.55 -1.53 -0.87
C VAL A 195 14.01 -1.81 -0.50
N PRO A 196 14.86 -0.78 -0.33
CA PRO A 196 16.26 -0.97 0.06
C PRO A 196 16.37 -1.44 1.52
N LEU A 197 17.12 -2.52 1.75
CA LEU A 197 17.37 -3.12 3.07
C LEU A 197 18.66 -2.61 3.74
N ALA A 198 19.37 -1.67 3.12
CA ALA A 198 20.57 -1.10 3.70
C ALA A 198 20.31 -0.57 5.13
N GLY A 199 21.09 -1.03 6.10
CA GLY A 199 20.96 -0.64 7.50
C GLY A 199 19.93 -1.44 8.32
N PHE A 200 19.04 -2.24 7.68
CA PHE A 200 18.03 -3.03 8.38
C PHE A 200 18.64 -3.95 9.45
N GLY A 201 19.63 -4.76 9.09
CA GLY A 201 20.26 -5.70 10.04
C GLY A 201 20.86 -5.01 11.26
N LYS A 202 21.52 -3.87 11.05
CA LYS A 202 22.10 -3.07 12.14
C LYS A 202 21.03 -2.52 13.08
N ALA A 203 19.92 -2.02 12.54
CA ALA A 203 18.82 -1.51 13.35
C ALA A 203 18.08 -2.64 14.09
N PHE A 204 17.81 -3.75 13.40
CA PHE A 204 17.08 -4.89 13.95
C PHE A 204 17.83 -5.55 15.15
N ASP A 205 19.14 -5.71 15.03
CA ASP A 205 19.98 -6.29 16.11
C ASP A 205 20.45 -5.25 17.12
N GLY A 206 20.33 -3.97 16.78
CA GLY A 206 20.76 -2.85 17.61
C GLY A 206 19.82 -2.56 18.78
N PRO A 207 20.21 -1.60 19.64
CA PRO A 207 19.35 -1.15 20.73
C PRO A 207 18.12 -0.41 20.17
N ALA A 208 17.03 -0.45 20.93
CA ALA A 208 15.86 0.38 20.64
C ALA A 208 16.19 1.85 20.80
N MET A 209 15.51 2.70 20.01
CA MET A 209 15.58 4.15 20.18
C MET A 209 15.06 4.54 21.55
N ASP A 210 15.76 5.44 22.22
CA ASP A 210 15.30 6.00 23.50
C ASP A 210 13.97 6.75 23.27
N PRO A 211 12.94 6.48 24.08
CA PRO A 211 11.64 7.16 23.98
C PRO A 211 11.77 8.68 24.02
N LYS A 212 12.72 9.22 24.77
CA LYS A 212 12.98 10.69 24.82
C LYS A 212 13.44 11.23 23.47
N VAL A 213 14.33 10.49 22.79
CA VAL A 213 14.81 10.88 21.45
C VAL A 213 13.65 10.85 20.44
N LEU A 214 12.76 9.85 20.55
CA LEU A 214 11.57 9.75 19.71
C LEU A 214 10.62 10.93 19.94
N GLU A 215 10.36 11.31 21.20
CA GLU A 215 9.54 12.49 21.55
C GLU A 215 10.16 13.79 21.03
N GLU A 216 11.47 13.95 21.15
CA GLU A 216 12.17 15.13 20.62
C GLU A 216 12.07 15.22 19.09
N GLN A 217 12.21 14.09 18.39
CA GLN A 217 12.05 14.04 16.93
C GLN A 217 10.63 14.40 16.52
N GLN A 218 9.61 13.84 17.20
CA GLN A 218 8.21 14.17 16.96
C GLN A 218 7.93 15.66 17.18
N LYS A 219 8.42 16.25 18.27
CA LYS A 219 8.28 17.69 18.55
C LYS A 219 8.95 18.56 17.47
N LYS A 220 10.14 18.17 17.01
CA LYS A 220 10.85 18.89 15.94
C LYS A 220 10.06 18.81 14.61
N LEU A 221 9.57 17.61 14.26
CA LEU A 221 8.76 17.42 13.04
C LEU A 221 7.47 18.25 13.10
N GLN A 222 6.78 18.24 14.24
CA GLN A 222 5.56 19.01 14.43
C GLN A 222 5.82 20.51 14.28
N ALA A 223 6.87 21.03 14.91
CA ALA A 223 7.27 22.43 14.81
C ALA A 223 7.63 22.83 13.36
N GLU A 224 8.28 21.95 12.62
CA GLU A 224 8.59 22.18 11.20
C GLU A 224 7.35 22.19 10.33
N LEU A 225 6.40 21.27 10.57
CA LEU A 225 5.11 21.24 9.87
C LEU A 225 4.29 22.50 10.15
N GLU A 226 4.22 22.95 11.39
CA GLU A 226 3.56 24.21 11.76
C GLU A 226 4.20 25.41 11.04
N LYS A 227 5.53 25.49 11.05
CA LYS A 227 6.26 26.55 10.34
C LYS A 227 5.96 26.54 8.83
N ARG A 228 6.00 25.39 8.19
CA ARG A 228 5.66 25.25 6.75
C ARG A 228 4.21 25.63 6.47
N SER A 229 3.28 25.26 7.35
CA SER A 229 1.87 25.61 7.20
C SER A 229 1.64 27.11 7.31
N GLU A 230 2.32 27.77 8.23
CA GLU A 230 2.27 29.24 8.37
C GLU A 230 2.89 29.96 7.16
N GLU A 231 4.03 29.48 6.66
CA GLU A 231 4.66 30.03 5.46
C GLU A 231 3.75 29.89 4.24
N MET A 232 3.10 28.73 4.09
CA MET A 232 2.15 28.51 3.00
C MET A 232 0.92 29.39 3.12
N ARG A 233 0.39 29.57 4.35
CA ARG A 233 -0.72 30.48 4.62
C ARG A 233 -0.35 31.92 4.27
N LYS A 234 0.84 32.39 4.69
CA LYS A 234 1.34 33.74 4.36
C LYS A 234 1.50 33.95 2.85
N LYS A 235 1.97 32.93 2.12
CA LYS A 235 2.07 32.99 0.66
C LYS A 235 0.69 33.09 0.00
N LEU A 236 -0.29 32.29 0.44
CA LEU A 236 -1.66 32.34 -0.05
C LEU A 236 -2.36 33.67 0.27
N GLU A 237 -2.10 34.26 1.43
CA GLU A 237 -2.60 35.59 1.80
C GLU A 237 -1.96 36.70 0.94
N ALA A 238 -0.66 36.58 0.65
CA ALA A 238 0.05 37.54 -0.22
C ALA A 238 -0.41 37.43 -1.70
N GLU A 239 -0.71 36.23 -2.18
CA GLU A 239 -1.26 36.02 -3.55
C GLU A 239 -2.70 36.50 -3.69
N LYS A 240 -3.50 36.49 -2.63
CA LYS A 240 -4.89 36.96 -2.64
C LYS A 240 -5.02 38.49 -2.66
N GLY A 241 -3.93 39.28 -2.51
CA GLY A 241 -3.90 40.72 -2.69
C GLY A 241 -5.10 41.52 -2.15
N PRO A 242 -5.10 42.83 -2.04
CA PRO A 242 -6.19 43.64 -1.48
C PRO A 242 -7.45 43.73 -2.36
N ALA A 243 -7.62 42.85 -3.36
CA ALA A 243 -8.73 42.86 -4.31
C ALA A 243 -10.08 42.33 -3.76
N ALA A 244 -10.11 41.78 -2.55
CA ALA A 244 -11.37 41.25 -1.98
C ALA A 244 -12.18 42.25 -1.14
N ALA A 245 -11.75 43.51 -1.00
CA ALA A 245 -12.44 44.52 -0.19
C ALA A 245 -13.42 45.41 -0.95
N ALA A 246 -13.63 45.19 -2.25
CA ALA A 246 -14.52 46.00 -3.10
C ALA A 246 -15.69 45.16 -3.63
N ALA A 247 -16.51 44.59 -2.75
CA ALA A 247 -17.88 44.18 -3.13
C ALA A 247 -18.83 45.33 -2.79
N PRO A 248 -19.61 45.88 -3.74
CA PRO A 248 -20.60 46.90 -3.40
C PRO A 248 -21.72 46.26 -2.62
N LYS A 249 -22.05 46.88 -1.49
CA LYS A 249 -23.28 46.57 -0.74
C LYS A 249 -24.52 46.95 -1.58
N PRO A 250 -25.58 46.15 -1.50
CA PRO A 250 -26.85 46.41 -2.20
C PRO A 250 -27.57 47.64 -1.68
#